data_1892225665ce435aa7b0150828f6f3ff
#
_entry.id   1892225665ce435aa7b0150828f6f3ff
#
_cell.length_a   1.000
_cell.length_b   1.000
_cell.length_c   1.000
_cell.angle_alpha   90.00
_cell.angle_beta   90.00
_cell.angle_gamma   90.00
#
_symmetry.space_group_name_H-M   'P 1'
#
loop_
_entity.id
_entity.type
_entity.pdbx_description
1 polymer ?
#
loop_
_entity_poly.entity_id
_entity_poly.type
_entity_poly.pdbx_seq_one_letter_code
_entity_poly.pdbx_strand_id
1 'polypeptide(L)'
;MTTTTTTPDRSDASGACCASLDTASLSRADAAATAQLFKALADPHRVQIVNLLATSPDPVCVCEFTGPLGLSQPTVSHHLKKLVQAGLLDREQRGTWAYYSLRPNALGNLAAALDLQGATR
;
A
#
# COMPACT_ATOMS: atom_id res chain seq x y z
N MET A 1 -28.84 0.84 -8.93
CA MET A 1 -28.80 0.65 -9.49
C MET A 1 -28.87 0.41 -10.13
N THR A 2 -28.73 0.67 -10.19
CA THR A 2 -28.72 0.28 -10.91
C THR A 2 -28.30 0.17 -11.78
N THR A 3 -27.86 0.32 -11.85
CA THR A 3 -27.45 0.11 -12.67
C THR A 3 -27.12 0.03 -13.50
N THR A 4 -27.00 0.12 -13.56
CA THR A 4 -26.66 -0.07 -14.40
C THR A 4 -26.32 -0.01 -15.19
N THR A 5 -26.25 0.19 -15.14
CA THR A 5 -25.80 0.21 -15.90
C THR A 5 -25.54 -0.01 -16.80
N THR A 6 -25.60 0.00 -16.94
CA THR A 6 -25.31 -0.25 -17.84
C THR A 6 -24.85 -0.38 -18.72
N THR A 7 -24.64 -0.48 -18.73
CA THR A 7 -23.94 -0.59 -19.55
C THR A 7 -24.03 -0.74 -20.70
N PRO A 8 -23.93 -0.31 -21.05
CA PRO A 8 -24.21 -0.16 -22.26
C PRO A 8 -23.40 -0.72 -23.11
N ASP A 9 -23.49 -0.95 -23.87
CA ASP A 9 -22.88 -1.54 -24.71
C ASP A 9 -21.84 -0.89 -25.25
N ARG A 10 -20.75 -1.08 -24.91
CA ARG A 10 -19.65 -0.48 -25.39
C ARG A 10 -19.30 -0.94 -26.70
N SER A 11 -19.76 -2.04 -27.06
CA SER A 11 -19.33 -2.55 -28.33
C SER A 11 -19.69 -1.65 -29.47
N ASP A 12 -20.76 -0.91 -29.33
CA ASP A 12 -21.05 -0.12 -30.44
C ASP A 12 -20.47 1.20 -30.33
N ALA A 13 -19.72 1.44 -29.40
CA ALA A 13 -19.13 2.73 -29.27
C ALA A 13 -18.14 3.01 -30.34
N SER A 14 -18.09 2.20 -31.31
CA SER A 14 -17.24 2.47 -32.43
C SER A 14 -15.81 2.73 -32.05
N GLY A 15 -15.42 2.28 -30.98
CA GLY A 15 -14.05 2.35 -30.60
C GLY A 15 -13.50 3.70 -30.21
N ALA A 16 -14.11 4.74 -30.65
CA ALA A 16 -13.56 6.04 -30.35
C ALA A 16 -13.54 6.32 -28.88
N CYS A 17 -14.62 6.06 -28.19
CA CYS A 17 -14.65 6.34 -26.77
C CYS A 17 -14.09 5.23 -25.93
N CYS A 18 -13.90 4.06 -26.50
CA CYS A 18 -13.38 2.94 -25.73
C CYS A 18 -11.87 2.78 -25.85
N ALA A 19 -11.28 3.44 -26.80
CA ALA A 19 -9.88 3.21 -27.10
C ALA A 19 -8.96 3.58 -25.95
N SER A 20 -9.36 4.56 -25.15
CA SER A 20 -8.48 5.02 -24.10
C SER A 20 -8.25 3.99 -23.02
N LEU A 21 -9.14 3.05 -22.84
CA LEU A 21 -8.97 2.03 -21.82
C LEU A 21 -7.94 0.98 -22.23
N ASP A 22 -7.64 0.92 -23.51
CA ASP A 22 -6.66 -0.03 -23.98
C ASP A 22 -5.24 0.34 -23.56
N THR A 23 -5.04 1.59 -23.17
CA THR A 23 -3.71 2.03 -22.78
C THR A 23 -3.45 1.86 -21.31
N ALA A 24 -4.34 1.22 -20.57
CA ALA A 24 -4.11 0.99 -19.17
C ALA A 24 -2.81 0.21 -19.02
N SER A 25 -1.96 0.68 -18.14
CA SER A 25 -0.63 0.11 -18.03
C SER A 25 -0.48 -0.87 -16.90
N LEU A 26 -1.46 -1.02 -16.05
CA LEU A 26 -1.34 -1.90 -14.90
C LEU A 26 -1.71 -3.32 -15.28
N SER A 27 -0.74 -4.21 -15.21
CA SER A 27 -0.99 -5.61 -15.52
C SER A 27 -1.78 -6.27 -14.40
N ARG A 28 -2.31 -7.46 -14.69
CA ARG A 28 -3.00 -8.21 -13.66
C ARG A 28 -2.09 -8.53 -12.49
N ALA A 29 -0.84 -8.87 -12.76
CA ALA A 29 0.12 -9.17 -11.71
C ALA A 29 0.41 -7.94 -10.86
N ASP A 30 0.56 -6.79 -11.50
CA ASP A 30 0.78 -5.55 -10.77
C ASP A 30 -0.44 -5.17 -9.96
N ALA A 31 -1.62 -5.38 -10.50
CA ALA A 31 -2.84 -5.11 -9.77
C ALA A 31 -2.95 -5.98 -8.53
N ALA A 32 -2.59 -7.26 -8.66
CA ALA A 32 -2.63 -8.17 -7.51
C ALA A 32 -1.62 -7.75 -6.44
N ALA A 33 -0.42 -7.37 -6.84
CA ALA A 33 0.60 -6.91 -5.90
C ALA A 33 0.15 -5.65 -5.20
N THR A 34 -0.42 -4.72 -5.95
CA THR A 34 -0.92 -3.47 -5.38
C THR A 34 -2.05 -3.74 -4.38
N ALA A 35 -2.94 -4.68 -4.72
CA ALA A 35 -4.02 -5.03 -3.81
C ALA A 35 -3.50 -5.58 -2.50
N GLN A 36 -2.40 -6.34 -2.52
CA GLN A 36 -1.80 -6.84 -1.29
C GLN A 36 -1.29 -5.70 -0.41
N LEU A 37 -0.75 -4.67 -1.03
CA LEU A 37 -0.29 -3.50 -0.27
C LEU A 37 -1.46 -2.80 0.41
N PHE A 38 -2.55 -2.59 -0.32
CA PHE A 38 -3.74 -1.98 0.28
C PHE A 38 -4.33 -2.84 1.37
N LYS A 39 -4.32 -4.16 1.18
CA LYS A 39 -4.85 -5.05 2.18
C LYS A 39 -4.05 -4.96 3.47
N ALA A 40 -2.72 -4.88 3.34
CA ALA A 40 -1.87 -4.75 4.50
C ALA A 40 -2.10 -3.42 5.22
N LEU A 41 -2.48 -2.38 4.49
CA LEU A 41 -2.71 -1.07 5.06
C LEU A 41 -4.14 -0.87 5.58
N ALA A 42 -5.02 -1.84 5.40
CA ALA A 42 -6.41 -1.69 5.80
C ALA A 42 -6.59 -1.99 7.29
N ASP A 43 -5.80 -1.34 8.11
CA ASP A 43 -5.84 -1.49 9.57
C ASP A 43 -5.29 -0.19 10.16
N PRO A 44 -6.00 0.44 11.08
CA PRO A 44 -5.56 1.73 11.62
C PRO A 44 -4.18 1.71 12.24
N HIS A 45 -3.85 0.65 12.97
CA HIS A 45 -2.53 0.57 13.59
C HIS A 45 -1.42 0.46 12.55
N ARG A 46 -1.69 -0.25 11.46
CA ARG A 46 -0.67 -0.37 10.42
C ARG A 46 -0.47 0.94 9.68
N VAL A 47 -1.54 1.69 9.48
CA VAL A 47 -1.41 3.03 8.90
C VAL A 47 -0.57 3.92 9.82
N GLN A 48 -0.81 3.83 11.14
CA GLN A 48 -0.01 4.60 12.08
C GLN A 48 1.46 4.21 12.04
N ILE A 49 1.74 2.91 11.93
CA ILE A 49 3.12 2.43 11.83
C ILE A 49 3.79 3.02 10.60
N VAL A 50 3.13 2.96 9.46
CA VAL A 50 3.70 3.49 8.22
C VAL A 50 3.94 5.00 8.36
N ASN A 51 3.01 5.70 8.96
CA ASN A 51 3.17 7.14 9.17
C ASN A 51 4.37 7.45 10.07
N LEU A 52 4.51 6.69 11.15
CA LEU A 52 5.65 6.89 12.05
C LEU A 52 6.97 6.65 11.32
N LEU A 53 7.02 5.62 10.52
CA LEU A 53 8.24 5.31 9.78
C LEU A 53 8.51 6.34 8.69
N ALA A 54 7.47 6.86 8.07
CA ALA A 54 7.63 7.87 7.03
C ALA A 54 8.23 9.15 7.57
N THR A 55 7.99 9.44 8.85
CA THR A 55 8.50 10.66 9.47
C THR A 55 9.80 10.42 10.23
N SER A 56 10.27 9.19 10.29
CA SER A 56 11.50 8.86 10.99
C SER A 56 12.67 8.84 10.02
N PRO A 57 13.77 9.51 10.34
CA PRO A 57 14.94 9.49 9.46
C PRO A 57 15.72 8.19 9.53
N ASP A 58 15.55 7.43 10.60
CA ASP A 58 16.31 6.20 10.83
C ASP A 58 15.39 5.02 11.05
N PRO A 59 15.89 3.79 10.86
CA PRO A 59 15.12 2.60 11.21
C PRO A 59 14.68 2.62 12.66
N VAL A 60 13.53 2.06 12.95
CA VAL A 60 12.89 2.12 14.27
C VAL A 60 12.81 0.73 14.87
N CYS A 61 13.23 0.60 16.11
CA CYS A 61 13.15 -0.65 16.85
C CYS A 61 11.70 -0.98 17.19
N VAL A 62 11.37 -2.27 17.18
CA VAL A 62 10.03 -2.71 17.50
C VAL A 62 9.53 -2.15 18.83
N CYS A 63 10.43 -2.02 19.80
CA CYS A 63 10.03 -1.55 21.13
C CYS A 63 9.59 -0.08 21.14
N GLU A 64 9.96 0.68 20.12
CA GLU A 64 9.60 2.10 20.07
C GLU A 64 8.18 2.34 19.61
N PHE A 65 7.52 1.32 19.06
CA PHE A 65 6.15 1.48 18.59
C PHE A 65 5.11 1.30 19.69
N THR A 66 5.48 0.62 20.77
CA THR A 66 4.48 0.27 21.78
C THR A 66 3.85 1.49 22.45
N GLY A 67 4.65 2.51 22.71
CA GLY A 67 4.14 3.72 23.35
C GLY A 67 3.14 4.45 22.46
N PRO A 68 3.55 4.90 21.28
CA PRO A 68 2.64 5.64 20.41
C PRO A 68 1.39 4.88 20.02
N LEU A 69 1.49 3.57 19.84
CA LEU A 69 0.35 2.78 19.39
C LEU A 69 -0.52 2.30 20.55
N GLY A 70 0.02 2.29 21.77
CA GLY A 70 -0.73 1.77 22.89
C GLY A 70 -0.96 0.27 22.81
N LEU A 71 -0.04 -0.45 22.19
CA LEU A 71 -0.16 -1.89 21.99
C LEU A 71 1.01 -2.61 22.65
N SER A 72 0.81 -3.90 22.97
CA SER A 72 1.88 -4.73 23.48
C SER A 72 2.89 -5.02 22.37
N GLN A 73 4.09 -5.38 22.75
CA GLN A 73 5.12 -5.68 21.78
C GLN A 73 4.77 -6.86 20.86
N PRO A 74 4.20 -7.96 21.36
CA PRO A 74 3.80 -9.05 20.46
C PRO A 74 2.78 -8.60 19.42
N THR A 75 1.85 -7.74 19.81
CA THR A 75 0.84 -7.23 18.87
C THR A 75 1.48 -6.34 17.82
N VAL A 76 2.39 -5.45 18.24
CA VAL A 76 3.13 -4.62 17.31
C VAL A 76 3.92 -5.49 16.34
N SER A 77 4.60 -6.51 16.86
CA SER A 77 5.39 -7.41 16.02
C SER A 77 4.52 -8.09 14.97
N HIS A 78 3.29 -8.45 15.32
CA HIS A 78 2.38 -9.07 14.37
C HIS A 78 2.05 -8.11 13.24
N HIS A 79 1.75 -6.85 13.55
CA HIS A 79 1.47 -5.86 12.52
C HIS A 79 2.69 -5.61 11.64
N LEU A 80 3.86 -5.50 12.25
CA LEU A 80 5.09 -5.28 11.49
C LEU A 80 5.36 -6.44 10.53
N LYS A 81 5.12 -7.66 10.99
CA LYS A 81 5.32 -8.83 10.15
C LYS A 81 4.42 -8.78 8.92
N LYS A 82 3.16 -8.40 9.11
CA LYS A 82 2.23 -8.29 7.98
C LYS A 82 2.69 -7.26 6.97
N LEU A 83 3.22 -6.15 7.46
CA LEU A 83 3.70 -5.09 6.57
C LEU A 83 4.97 -5.52 5.82
N VAL A 84 5.85 -6.26 6.49
CA VAL A 84 7.04 -6.78 5.83
C VAL A 84 6.65 -7.78 4.74
N GLN A 85 5.71 -8.67 5.06
CA GLN A 85 5.25 -9.68 4.10
C GLN A 85 4.61 -9.05 2.87
N ALA A 86 3.98 -7.89 3.04
CA ALA A 86 3.36 -7.19 1.93
C ALA A 86 4.36 -6.37 1.11
N GLY A 87 5.60 -6.28 1.57
CA GLY A 87 6.61 -5.54 0.81
C GLY A 87 6.67 -4.06 1.13
N LEU A 88 6.03 -3.63 2.20
CA LEU A 88 6.05 -2.21 2.58
C LEU A 88 7.24 -1.86 3.46
N LEU A 89 7.70 -2.79 4.25
CA LEU A 89 8.78 -2.54 5.19
C LEU A 89 9.96 -3.47 4.96
N ASP A 90 11.14 -2.97 5.31
CA ASP A 90 12.34 -3.77 5.44
C ASP A 90 12.60 -4.00 6.91
N ARG A 91 13.12 -5.17 7.22
CA ARG A 91 13.45 -5.55 8.58
C ARG A 91 14.94 -5.85 8.65
N GLU A 92 15.59 -5.30 9.64
CA GLU A 92 17.01 -5.53 9.84
C GLU A 92 17.24 -5.97 11.26
N GLN A 93 17.95 -7.10 11.44
CA GLN A 93 18.29 -7.59 12.76
C GLN A 93 19.61 -6.97 13.20
N ARG A 94 19.63 -6.36 14.38
CA ARG A 94 20.84 -5.80 14.97
C ARG A 94 20.95 -6.36 16.37
N GLY A 95 21.80 -7.38 16.52
CA GLY A 95 21.92 -8.05 17.80
C GLY A 95 20.61 -8.76 18.13
N THR A 96 20.04 -8.45 19.27
CA THR A 96 18.79 -9.08 19.71
C THR A 96 17.55 -8.28 19.28
N TRP A 97 17.75 -7.11 18.65
CA TRP A 97 16.63 -6.24 18.30
C TRP A 97 16.40 -6.18 16.81
N ALA A 98 15.13 -6.11 16.43
CA ALA A 98 14.76 -5.92 15.04
C ALA A 98 14.45 -4.45 14.81
N TYR A 99 14.92 -3.92 13.69
CA TYR A 99 14.68 -2.54 13.27
C TYR A 99 13.92 -2.54 11.96
N TYR A 100 13.02 -1.59 11.82
CA TYR A 100 12.13 -1.53 10.66
C TYR A 100 12.23 -0.18 9.99
N SER A 101 12.10 -0.18 8.68
CA SER A 101 12.07 1.04 7.88
C SER A 101 11.18 0.83 6.68
N LEU A 102 10.68 1.93 6.09
CA LEU A 102 9.88 1.83 4.89
C LEU A 102 10.77 1.39 3.74
N ARG A 103 10.27 0.45 2.96
CA ARG A 103 10.98 0.02 1.77
C ARG A 103 10.95 1.15 0.76
N PRO A 104 12.11 1.50 0.19
CA PRO A 104 12.16 2.57 -0.81
C PRO A 104 11.18 2.27 -1.93
N ASN A 105 10.47 3.29 -2.38
CA ASN A 105 9.54 3.20 -3.50
C ASN A 105 8.24 2.46 -3.23
N ALA A 106 8.04 1.88 -2.05
CA ALA A 106 6.81 1.16 -1.78
C ALA A 106 5.60 2.08 -1.90
N LEU A 107 5.66 3.23 -1.23
CA LEU A 107 4.55 4.19 -1.29
C LEU A 107 4.49 4.87 -2.65
N GLY A 108 5.64 5.07 -3.28
CA GLY A 108 5.69 5.62 -4.62
C GLY A 108 4.99 4.72 -5.63
N ASN A 109 5.16 3.42 -5.47
CA ASN A 109 4.50 2.46 -6.35
C ASN A 109 2.98 2.50 -6.18
N LEU A 110 2.50 2.69 -4.95
CA LEU A 110 1.07 2.85 -4.72
C LEU A 110 0.55 4.10 -5.39
N ALA A 111 1.25 5.20 -5.23
CA ALA A 111 0.85 6.45 -5.85
C ALA A 111 0.84 6.33 -7.37
N ALA A 112 1.84 5.66 -7.93
CA ALA A 112 1.92 5.48 -9.37
C ALA A 112 0.76 4.63 -9.89
N ALA A 113 0.41 3.58 -9.16
CA ALA A 113 -0.68 2.71 -9.57
C ALA A 113 -2.01 3.46 -9.59
N LEU A 114 -2.20 4.39 -8.68
CA LEU A 114 -3.43 5.18 -8.61
C LEU A 114 -3.36 6.44 -9.45
N ASP A 115 -2.17 6.78 -9.93
CA ASP A 115 -1.97 8.00 -10.73
C ASP A 115 -2.54 9.22 -10.02
N LEU A 116 -2.23 9.34 -8.75
CA LEU A 116 -2.81 10.39 -7.93
C LEU A 116 -2.42 11.78 -8.41
N GLN A 117 -1.21 11.93 -8.93
CA GLN A 117 -0.79 13.22 -9.44
C GLN A 117 -1.58 13.61 -10.67
N GLY A 118 -1.87 12.65 -11.52
CA GLY A 118 -2.71 12.92 -12.68
C GLY A 118 -4.11 13.32 -12.28
N ALA A 119 -4.61 12.74 -11.20
CA ALA A 119 -5.95 13.00 -10.75
C ALA A 119 -6.12 14.43 -10.22
N THR A 120 -5.05 15.10 -9.89
CA THR A 120 -5.15 16.45 -9.35
C THR A 120 -5.16 17.53 -10.41
N ARG A 121 -5.02 17.16 -11.66
CA ARG A 121 -5.05 18.13 -12.73
C ARG A 121 -6.44 18.52 -13.20
#